data_bb109b8264a2d4222c84887a35513115
#
_entry.id   bb109b8264a2d4222c84887a35513115
#
_cell.length_a   1.000
_cell.length_b   1.000
_cell.length_c   1.000
_cell.angle_alpha   90.00
_cell.angle_beta   90.00
_cell.angle_gamma   90.00
#
_symmetry.space_group_name_H-M   'P 1'
#
loop_
_entity.id
_entity.type
_entity.pdbx_description
1 polymer ?
#
loop_
_entity_poly.entity_id
_entity_poly.type
_entity_poly.pdbx_seq_one_letter_code
_entity_poly.pdbx_strand_id
1 'polypeptide(L)'
;SVWLGFFLYGIIDDFVKLMNKYDKEFKVDEYIKFNEKLNDNLNKKAWDGEYYLRAYFDNGDKLGSHENSECKIDLISQSFSILSGVASKERTQQVITSVEEHLVDKKSKIVKLLTPPFEKSLNNPGYIMNYPKGIRENGGQYTHSVAWYIMALIKSGYGDRAYRYYQMINPINRSINVELVNSYKVEPYVIAADIYSAEKHPGRGGWTWYTGSAGWFYRVG
;
A
#
# COMPACT_ATOMS: atom_id res chain seq x y z
N SER A 1 10.68 8.47 3.91
CA SER A 1 9.56 7.54 3.71
C SER A 1 9.95 6.13 4.16
N VAL A 2 9.14 5.51 5.00
CA VAL A 2 9.42 4.18 5.59
C VAL A 2 9.35 3.07 4.53
N TRP A 3 8.43 3.13 3.58
CA TRP A 3 8.31 2.10 2.53
C TRP A 3 9.57 1.95 1.68
N LEU A 4 10.32 3.06 1.48
CA LEU A 4 11.62 3.00 0.78
C LEU A 4 12.63 2.13 1.54
N GLY A 5 12.59 2.14 2.87
CA GLY A 5 13.43 1.26 3.67
C GLY A 5 13.09 -0.22 3.46
N PHE A 6 11.81 -0.57 3.44
CA PHE A 6 11.37 -1.93 3.11
C PHE A 6 11.76 -2.34 1.69
N PHE A 7 11.55 -1.44 0.73
CA PHE A 7 11.91 -1.68 -0.66
C PHE A 7 13.41 -1.90 -0.83
N LEU A 8 14.23 -1.04 -0.22
CA LEU A 8 15.69 -1.17 -0.24
C LEU A 8 16.14 -2.48 0.41
N TYR A 9 15.55 -2.86 1.55
CA TYR A 9 15.84 -4.13 2.21
C TYR A 9 15.63 -5.32 1.26
N GLY A 10 14.48 -5.37 0.56
CA GLY A 10 14.19 -6.43 -0.39
C GLY A 10 15.16 -6.46 -1.58
N ILE A 11 15.52 -5.29 -2.13
CA ILE A 11 16.48 -5.19 -3.22
C ILE A 11 17.86 -5.70 -2.82
N ILE A 12 18.33 -5.32 -1.63
CA ILE A 12 19.64 -5.78 -1.13
C ILE A 12 19.64 -7.30 -0.92
N ASP A 13 18.56 -7.85 -0.35
CA ASP A 13 18.40 -9.28 -0.15
C ASP A 13 18.46 -10.05 -1.48
N ASP A 14 17.74 -9.57 -2.50
CA ASP A 14 17.75 -10.17 -3.84
C ASP A 14 19.10 -9.99 -4.53
N PHE A 15 19.77 -8.84 -4.37
CA PHE A 15 21.11 -8.59 -4.89
C PHE A 15 22.14 -9.53 -4.28
N VAL A 16 22.14 -9.73 -2.97
CA VAL A 16 23.04 -10.67 -2.27
C VAL A 16 22.85 -12.09 -2.79
N LYS A 17 21.59 -12.54 -2.95
CA LYS A 17 21.29 -13.85 -3.53
C LYS A 17 21.82 -13.99 -4.95
N LEU A 18 21.67 -12.94 -5.77
CA LEU A 18 22.15 -12.90 -7.14
C LEU A 18 23.66 -13.02 -7.20
N MET A 19 24.40 -12.23 -6.40
CA MET A 19 25.86 -12.27 -6.36
C MET A 19 26.37 -13.62 -5.88
N ASN A 20 25.84 -14.16 -4.80
CA ASN A 20 26.19 -15.49 -4.30
C ASN A 20 25.99 -16.60 -5.34
N LYS A 21 25.04 -16.43 -6.27
CA LYS A 21 24.78 -17.40 -7.33
C LYS A 21 25.69 -17.25 -8.54
N TYR A 22 25.96 -16.02 -8.96
CA TYR A 22 26.61 -15.75 -10.25
C TYR A 22 28.02 -15.17 -10.16
N ASP A 23 28.39 -14.56 -9.04
CA ASP A 23 29.71 -13.96 -8.81
C ASP A 23 30.17 -14.22 -7.36
N LYS A 24 30.73 -15.41 -7.14
CA LYS A 24 31.16 -15.84 -5.79
C LYS A 24 32.38 -15.07 -5.25
N GLU A 25 33.09 -14.33 -6.10
CA GLU A 25 34.23 -13.51 -5.68
C GLU A 25 33.79 -12.13 -5.18
N PHE A 26 32.58 -11.72 -5.52
CA PHE A 26 31.99 -10.47 -5.04
C PHE A 26 31.70 -10.54 -3.53
N LYS A 27 32.26 -9.60 -2.77
CA LYS A 27 32.13 -9.57 -1.30
C LYS A 27 30.76 -8.93 -0.93
N VAL A 28 29.84 -9.75 -0.44
CA VAL A 28 28.49 -9.33 -0.05
C VAL A 28 28.34 -8.95 1.43
N ASP A 29 29.38 -9.13 2.25
CA ASP A 29 29.32 -8.98 3.71
C ASP A 29 28.85 -7.59 4.17
N GLU A 30 29.28 -6.54 3.49
CA GLU A 30 28.86 -5.16 3.82
C GLU A 30 27.36 -4.95 3.55
N TYR A 31 26.85 -5.52 2.46
CA TYR A 31 25.42 -5.46 2.12
C TYR A 31 24.58 -6.24 3.13
N ILE A 32 25.04 -7.40 3.57
CA ILE A 32 24.37 -8.20 4.60
C ILE A 32 24.31 -7.41 5.90
N LYS A 33 25.43 -6.90 6.40
CA LYS A 33 25.49 -6.09 7.63
C LYS A 33 24.62 -4.84 7.56
N PHE A 34 24.62 -4.17 6.41
CA PHE A 34 23.74 -3.02 6.19
C PHE A 34 22.27 -3.43 6.28
N ASN A 35 21.90 -4.54 5.65
CA ASN A 35 20.51 -5.02 5.61
C ASN A 35 20.03 -5.47 6.99
N GLU A 36 20.87 -6.11 7.79
CA GLU A 36 20.58 -6.46 9.19
C GLU A 36 20.29 -5.19 10.02
N LYS A 37 21.14 -4.18 9.91
CA LYS A 37 20.95 -2.89 10.59
C LYS A 37 19.69 -2.17 10.11
N LEU A 38 19.38 -2.23 8.81
CA LEU A 38 18.17 -1.66 8.24
C LEU A 38 16.91 -2.35 8.77
N ASN A 39 16.91 -3.69 8.82
CA ASN A 39 15.83 -4.48 9.41
C ASN A 39 15.57 -4.10 10.87
N ASP A 40 16.63 -4.05 11.67
CA ASP A 40 16.56 -3.63 13.07
C ASP A 40 15.95 -2.24 13.25
N ASN A 41 16.39 -1.28 12.43
CA ASN A 41 15.89 0.08 12.49
C ASN A 41 14.41 0.17 12.07
N LEU A 42 14.01 -0.53 11.01
CA LEU A 42 12.61 -0.58 10.56
C LEU A 42 11.71 -1.17 11.65
N ASN A 43 12.12 -2.26 12.28
CA ASN A 43 11.35 -2.89 13.32
C ASN A 43 11.30 -2.10 14.65
N LYS A 44 12.34 -1.33 14.97
CA LYS A 44 12.41 -0.56 16.22
C LYS A 44 11.79 0.82 16.10
N LYS A 45 12.03 1.50 14.95
CA LYS A 45 11.67 2.91 14.79
C LYS A 45 10.39 3.13 13.97
N ALA A 46 10.10 2.26 13.02
CA ALA A 46 8.93 2.43 12.16
C ALA A 46 7.69 1.66 12.63
N TRP A 47 7.78 0.85 13.67
CA TRP A 47 6.64 0.15 14.26
C TRP A 47 5.88 1.03 15.24
N ASP A 48 4.56 1.17 15.06
CA ASP A 48 3.70 2.05 15.84
C ASP A 48 2.73 1.28 16.77
N GLY A 49 3.10 0.04 17.14
CA GLY A 49 2.32 -0.80 18.05
C GLY A 49 1.45 -1.84 17.34
N GLU A 50 0.75 -1.46 16.27
CA GLU A 50 -0.15 -2.35 15.51
C GLU A 50 0.19 -2.44 14.03
N TYR A 51 0.86 -1.41 13.50
CA TYR A 51 1.25 -1.30 12.08
C TYR A 51 2.48 -0.41 11.91
N TYR A 52 2.98 -0.26 10.69
CA TYR A 52 4.16 0.54 10.41
C TYR A 52 3.81 1.96 9.98
N LEU A 53 4.64 2.91 10.40
CA LEU A 53 4.56 4.32 10.01
C LEU A 53 4.68 4.49 8.49
N ARG A 54 4.08 5.56 7.95
CA ARG A 54 4.30 6.01 6.57
C ARG A 54 5.67 6.67 6.39
N ALA A 55 5.99 7.60 7.28
CA ALA A 55 7.20 8.41 7.19
C ALA A 55 7.49 9.14 8.51
N TYR A 56 8.55 9.93 8.49
CA TYR A 56 8.80 11.02 9.44
C TYR A 56 8.84 12.33 8.66
N PHE A 57 8.38 13.40 9.28
CA PHE A 57 8.62 14.77 8.82
C PHE A 57 10.04 15.20 9.14
N ASP A 58 10.51 16.31 8.55
CA ASP A 58 11.88 16.82 8.75
C ASP A 58 12.16 17.24 10.19
N ASN A 59 11.11 17.61 10.94
CA ASN A 59 11.19 17.92 12.37
C ASN A 59 11.19 16.68 13.28
N GLY A 60 11.11 15.46 12.69
CA GLY A 60 11.10 14.19 13.41
C GLY A 60 9.71 13.70 13.82
N ASP A 61 8.64 14.46 13.57
CA ASP A 61 7.28 14.03 13.86
C ASP A 61 6.89 12.81 13.00
N LYS A 62 6.11 11.91 13.59
CA LYS A 62 5.63 10.72 12.91
C LYS A 62 4.51 11.06 11.92
N LEU A 63 4.48 10.35 10.81
CA LEU A 63 3.40 10.34 9.83
C LEU A 63 2.94 8.91 9.57
N GLY A 64 1.64 8.68 9.59
CA GLY A 64 1.06 7.34 9.51
C GLY A 64 1.07 6.62 10.85
N SER A 65 0.84 7.34 11.94
CA SER A 65 0.77 6.88 13.32
C SER A 65 -0.65 7.01 13.86
N HIS A 66 -1.02 6.13 14.79
CA HIS A 66 -2.28 6.25 15.54
C HIS A 66 -2.38 7.59 16.30
N GLU A 67 -1.25 8.24 16.61
CA GLU A 67 -1.17 9.54 17.26
C GLU A 67 -1.57 10.70 16.32
N ASN A 68 -1.54 10.50 15.00
CA ASN A 68 -1.89 11.55 14.04
C ASN A 68 -3.41 11.77 13.99
N SER A 69 -3.85 13.02 13.73
CA SER A 69 -5.25 13.32 13.44
C SER A 69 -5.66 12.95 12.00
N GLU A 70 -4.73 13.06 11.08
CA GLU A 70 -4.86 12.74 9.65
C GLU A 70 -3.78 11.76 9.23
N CYS A 71 -4.05 10.94 8.21
CA CYS A 71 -3.15 9.88 7.75
C CYS A 71 -2.61 9.02 8.91
N LYS A 72 -3.52 8.43 9.68
CA LYS A 72 -3.13 7.52 10.77
C LYS A 72 -2.44 6.26 10.28
N ILE A 73 -2.88 5.75 9.14
CA ILE A 73 -2.34 4.53 8.51
C ILE A 73 -2.24 4.69 7.01
N ASP A 74 -1.24 4.06 6.40
CA ASP A 74 -0.95 4.08 4.97
C ASP A 74 -0.74 2.66 4.43
N LEU A 75 -1.36 2.33 3.30
CA LEU A 75 -1.36 0.99 2.73
C LEU A 75 0.00 0.55 2.18
N ILE A 76 0.82 1.48 1.65
CA ILE A 76 2.07 1.13 0.99
C ILE A 76 3.09 0.60 1.98
N SER A 77 3.26 1.28 3.12
CA SER A 77 4.17 0.82 4.18
C SER A 77 3.78 -0.56 4.69
N GLN A 78 2.47 -0.80 4.86
CA GLN A 78 1.96 -2.09 5.31
C GLN A 78 2.25 -3.19 4.29
N SER A 79 1.97 -2.95 3.02
CA SER A 79 2.21 -3.92 1.95
C SER A 79 3.71 -4.27 1.83
N PHE A 80 4.57 -3.26 1.84
CA PHE A 80 6.01 -3.48 1.68
C PHE A 80 6.70 -4.06 2.92
N SER A 81 6.17 -3.85 4.14
CA SER A 81 6.68 -4.54 5.33
C SER A 81 6.59 -6.05 5.20
N ILE A 82 5.51 -6.53 4.56
CA ILE A 82 5.26 -7.95 4.29
C ILE A 82 6.05 -8.42 3.07
N LEU A 83 5.97 -7.67 1.96
CA LEU A 83 6.65 -8.03 0.70
C LEU A 83 8.15 -8.12 0.85
N SER A 84 8.78 -7.26 1.64
CA SER A 84 10.21 -7.33 1.93
C SER A 84 10.60 -8.50 2.83
N GLY A 85 9.67 -8.99 3.67
CA GLY A 85 9.95 -9.99 4.70
C GLY A 85 10.47 -9.41 6.01
N VAL A 86 10.45 -8.09 6.19
CA VAL A 86 10.85 -7.42 7.44
C VAL A 86 9.83 -7.66 8.55
N ALA A 87 8.54 -7.67 8.23
CA ALA A 87 7.50 -7.97 9.20
C ALA A 87 7.56 -9.45 9.62
N SER A 88 7.66 -9.72 10.93
CA SER A 88 7.50 -11.08 11.48
C SER A 88 6.11 -11.63 11.17
N LYS A 89 5.91 -12.93 11.39
CA LYS A 89 4.58 -13.56 11.20
C LYS A 89 3.50 -12.91 12.06
N GLU A 90 3.81 -12.59 13.31
CA GLU A 90 2.90 -11.93 14.25
C GLU A 90 2.57 -10.51 13.77
N ARG A 91 3.58 -9.73 13.40
CA ARG A 91 3.38 -8.38 12.87
C ARG A 91 2.64 -8.38 11.53
N THR A 92 2.90 -9.36 10.68
CA THR A 92 2.14 -9.55 9.43
C THR A 92 0.65 -9.72 9.72
N GLN A 93 0.29 -10.54 10.71
CA GLN A 93 -1.10 -10.71 11.11
C GLN A 93 -1.71 -9.41 11.66
N GLN A 94 -0.99 -8.67 12.51
CA GLN A 94 -1.44 -7.39 13.04
C GLN A 94 -1.64 -6.35 11.93
N VAL A 95 -0.66 -6.24 11.03
CA VAL A 95 -0.73 -5.36 9.85
C VAL A 95 -1.96 -5.65 8.98
N ILE A 96 -2.22 -6.92 8.67
CA ILE A 96 -3.38 -7.32 7.88
C ILE A 96 -4.68 -6.93 8.59
N THR A 97 -4.77 -7.17 9.90
CA THR A 97 -5.93 -6.80 10.71
C THR A 97 -6.15 -5.28 10.68
N SER A 98 -5.09 -4.49 10.90
CA SER A 98 -5.17 -3.02 10.89
C SER A 98 -5.56 -2.47 9.51
N VAL A 99 -5.05 -3.05 8.42
CA VAL A 99 -5.46 -2.68 7.05
C VAL A 99 -6.94 -2.97 6.83
N GLU A 100 -7.42 -4.15 7.23
CA GLU A 100 -8.83 -4.53 7.07
C GLU A 100 -9.77 -3.65 7.90
N GLU A 101 -9.35 -3.25 9.09
CA GLU A 101 -10.14 -2.40 9.99
C GLU A 101 -10.21 -0.95 9.51
N HIS A 102 -9.07 -0.39 9.12
CA HIS A 102 -8.97 1.05 8.89
C HIS A 102 -9.07 1.45 7.41
N LEU A 103 -8.57 0.63 6.48
CA LEU A 103 -8.46 1.01 5.08
C LEU A 103 -9.51 0.37 4.17
N VAL A 104 -10.14 -0.74 4.58
CA VAL A 104 -11.15 -1.41 3.76
C VAL A 104 -12.51 -0.78 3.95
N ASP A 105 -13.01 -0.08 2.93
CA ASP A 105 -14.38 0.39 2.85
C ASP A 105 -15.26 -0.65 2.14
N LYS A 106 -16.01 -1.41 2.93
CA LYS A 106 -16.89 -2.48 2.43
C LYS A 106 -18.09 -1.93 1.65
N LYS A 107 -18.55 -0.72 1.98
CA LYS A 107 -19.71 -0.09 1.32
C LYS A 107 -19.35 0.35 -0.09
N SER A 108 -18.24 1.08 -0.24
CA SER A 108 -17.75 1.55 -1.53
C SER A 108 -16.96 0.49 -2.28
N LYS A 109 -16.67 -0.64 -1.64
CA LYS A 109 -15.85 -1.76 -2.17
C LYS A 109 -14.47 -1.27 -2.63
N ILE A 110 -13.76 -0.56 -1.77
CA ILE A 110 -12.40 -0.03 -2.05
C ILE A 110 -11.46 -0.31 -0.88
N VAL A 111 -10.18 -0.29 -1.17
CA VAL A 111 -9.11 -0.22 -0.16
C VAL A 111 -8.45 1.15 -0.29
N LYS A 112 -8.60 1.98 0.73
CA LYS A 112 -8.05 3.34 0.76
C LYS A 112 -6.53 3.30 0.82
N LEU A 113 -5.87 4.29 0.20
CA LEU A 113 -4.43 4.44 0.33
C LEU A 113 -4.03 4.83 1.75
N LEU A 114 -4.76 5.76 2.33
CA LEU A 114 -4.55 6.27 3.69
C LEU A 114 -5.86 6.73 4.32
N THR A 115 -5.88 6.85 5.65
CA THR A 115 -7.03 7.38 6.38
C THR A 115 -6.62 7.99 7.73
N PRO A 116 -7.30 9.03 8.26
CA PRO A 116 -8.15 9.97 7.52
C PRO A 116 -7.39 10.76 6.44
N PRO A 117 -8.09 11.27 5.41
CA PRO A 117 -7.43 12.10 4.39
C PRO A 117 -6.91 13.42 4.96
N PHE A 118 -5.91 14.02 4.32
CA PHE A 118 -5.37 15.32 4.69
C PHE A 118 -6.35 16.46 4.36
N GLU A 119 -6.49 17.40 5.28
CA GLU A 119 -7.26 18.64 5.14
C GLU A 119 -6.62 19.82 5.88
N LYS A 120 -6.12 19.59 7.10
CA LYS A 120 -5.66 20.62 8.04
C LYS A 120 -4.34 20.26 8.70
N SER A 121 -3.53 19.40 8.07
CA SER A 121 -2.26 18.97 8.64
C SER A 121 -1.37 20.17 8.97
N LEU A 122 -0.87 20.22 10.20
CA LEU A 122 0.07 21.26 10.66
C LEU A 122 1.43 21.15 9.96
N ASN A 123 1.89 19.92 9.73
CA ASN A 123 3.08 19.65 8.96
C ASN A 123 2.69 19.44 7.49
N ASN A 124 3.47 19.97 6.56
CA ASN A 124 3.19 19.83 5.14
C ASN A 124 3.46 18.39 4.66
N PRO A 125 2.42 17.61 4.30
CA PRO A 125 2.60 16.25 3.80
C PRO A 125 2.99 16.19 2.31
N GLY A 126 3.27 17.32 1.69
CA GLY A 126 3.58 17.46 0.27
C GLY A 126 2.32 17.61 -0.60
N TYR A 127 2.46 17.27 -1.88
CA TYR A 127 1.42 17.50 -2.90
C TYR A 127 0.10 16.75 -2.64
N ILE A 128 0.11 15.69 -1.84
CA ILE A 128 -1.08 14.86 -1.55
C ILE A 128 -2.21 15.70 -0.95
N MET A 129 -1.88 16.67 -0.10
CA MET A 129 -2.86 17.57 0.51
C MET A 129 -3.59 18.47 -0.49
N ASN A 130 -3.05 18.65 -1.70
CA ASN A 130 -3.67 19.44 -2.74
C ASN A 130 -4.85 18.72 -3.45
N TYR A 131 -4.97 17.40 -3.27
CA TYR A 131 -6.14 16.67 -3.74
C TYR A 131 -7.30 16.79 -2.75
N PRO A 132 -8.54 16.94 -3.23
CA PRO A 132 -9.72 16.86 -2.37
C PRO A 132 -9.77 15.55 -1.59
N LYS A 133 -10.36 15.58 -0.40
CA LYS A 133 -10.54 14.38 0.43
C LYS A 133 -11.24 13.26 -0.32
N GLY A 134 -10.69 12.07 -0.26
CA GLY A 134 -11.22 10.86 -0.90
C GLY A 134 -10.93 10.76 -2.40
N ILE A 135 -10.05 11.60 -2.94
CA ILE A 135 -9.67 11.59 -4.35
C ILE A 135 -8.17 11.29 -4.46
N ARG A 136 -7.82 10.44 -5.42
CA ARG A 136 -6.46 10.00 -5.69
C ARG A 136 -5.75 9.52 -4.41
N GLU A 137 -4.52 9.98 -4.18
CA GLU A 137 -3.72 9.60 -3.03
C GLU A 137 -4.26 10.13 -1.70
N ASN A 138 -5.11 11.16 -1.72
CA ASN A 138 -5.65 11.75 -0.50
C ASN A 138 -6.88 11.01 0.03
N GLY A 139 -6.71 9.76 0.40
CA GLY A 139 -7.73 8.92 1.03
C GLY A 139 -8.63 8.16 0.05
N GLY A 140 -8.46 8.30 -1.26
CA GLY A 140 -9.05 7.40 -2.26
C GLY A 140 -8.35 6.04 -2.29
N GLN A 141 -8.88 5.12 -3.10
CA GLN A 141 -8.13 3.92 -3.47
C GLN A 141 -7.09 4.31 -4.52
N TYR A 142 -5.83 4.06 -4.26
CA TYR A 142 -4.78 4.06 -5.25
C TYR A 142 -4.56 2.62 -5.70
N THR A 143 -5.04 2.26 -6.89
CA THR A 143 -5.19 0.86 -7.30
C THR A 143 -3.85 0.11 -7.35
N HIS A 144 -2.77 0.78 -7.68
CA HIS A 144 -1.42 0.24 -7.65
C HIS A 144 -1.05 -0.31 -6.26
N SER A 145 -1.32 0.46 -5.20
CA SER A 145 -1.03 0.03 -3.82
C SER A 145 -1.89 -1.15 -3.37
N VAL A 146 -3.11 -1.26 -3.89
CA VAL A 146 -3.98 -2.41 -3.60
C VAL A 146 -3.44 -3.68 -4.26
N ALA A 147 -2.91 -3.59 -5.47
CA ALA A 147 -2.24 -4.74 -6.10
C ALA A 147 -1.03 -5.21 -5.27
N TRP A 148 -0.23 -4.30 -4.72
CA TRP A 148 0.86 -4.66 -3.81
C TRP A 148 0.35 -5.31 -2.51
N TYR A 149 -0.79 -4.84 -1.96
CA TYR A 149 -1.40 -5.49 -0.80
C TYR A 149 -1.89 -6.90 -1.12
N ILE A 150 -2.50 -7.11 -2.29
CA ILE A 150 -2.89 -8.44 -2.77
C ILE A 150 -1.66 -9.36 -2.86
N MET A 151 -0.54 -8.88 -3.43
CA MET A 151 0.71 -9.65 -3.47
C MET A 151 1.23 -10.00 -2.07
N ALA A 152 1.14 -9.06 -1.12
CA ALA A 152 1.54 -9.28 0.27
C ALA A 152 0.70 -10.39 0.92
N LEU A 153 -0.61 -10.40 0.68
CA LEU A 153 -1.51 -11.46 1.15
C LEU A 153 -1.17 -12.82 0.54
N ILE A 154 -0.91 -12.88 -0.77
CA ILE A 154 -0.49 -14.11 -1.47
C ILE A 154 0.81 -14.64 -0.86
N LYS A 155 1.82 -13.78 -0.70
CA LYS A 155 3.11 -14.14 -0.12
C LYS A 155 2.98 -14.69 1.30
N SER A 156 1.98 -14.24 2.05
CA SER A 156 1.71 -14.64 3.43
C SER A 156 0.77 -15.83 3.57
N GLY A 157 0.31 -16.43 2.45
CA GLY A 157 -0.58 -17.59 2.45
C GLY A 157 -2.07 -17.28 2.65
N TYR A 158 -2.48 -16.01 2.54
CA TYR A 158 -3.88 -15.58 2.67
C TYR A 158 -4.59 -15.50 1.31
N GLY A 159 -4.56 -16.59 0.53
CA GLY A 159 -5.10 -16.65 -0.83
C GLY A 159 -6.57 -16.22 -0.97
N ASP A 160 -7.44 -16.66 -0.07
CA ASP A 160 -8.87 -16.29 -0.08
C ASP A 160 -9.09 -14.79 0.15
N ARG A 161 -8.27 -14.16 1.01
CA ARG A 161 -8.32 -12.71 1.22
C ARG A 161 -7.80 -11.98 0.00
N ALA A 162 -6.69 -12.42 -0.59
CA ALA A 162 -6.13 -11.87 -1.81
C ALA A 162 -7.13 -11.92 -2.96
N TYR A 163 -7.78 -13.07 -3.17
CA TYR A 163 -8.82 -13.24 -4.18
C TYR A 163 -10.01 -12.30 -3.97
N ARG A 164 -10.46 -12.13 -2.72
CA ARG A 164 -11.53 -11.19 -2.38
C ARG A 164 -11.19 -9.76 -2.80
N TYR A 165 -9.99 -9.28 -2.50
CA TYR A 165 -9.56 -7.93 -2.90
C TYR A 165 -9.32 -7.81 -4.40
N TYR A 166 -8.79 -8.85 -5.05
CA TYR A 166 -8.69 -8.91 -6.50
C TYR A 166 -10.06 -8.74 -7.17
N GLN A 167 -11.06 -9.49 -6.72
CA GLN A 167 -12.43 -9.35 -7.22
C GLN A 167 -13.01 -7.95 -6.95
N MET A 168 -12.68 -7.37 -5.81
CA MET A 168 -13.18 -6.06 -5.41
C MET A 168 -12.68 -4.92 -6.31
N ILE A 169 -11.43 -5.00 -6.79
CA ILE A 169 -10.83 -3.97 -7.67
C ILE A 169 -10.98 -4.29 -9.16
N ASN A 170 -11.52 -5.45 -9.51
CA ASN A 170 -11.73 -5.84 -10.90
C ASN A 170 -12.79 -4.93 -11.57
N PRO A 171 -12.46 -4.23 -12.68
CA PRO A 171 -13.38 -3.31 -13.36
C PRO A 171 -14.63 -4.00 -13.87
N ILE A 172 -14.55 -5.28 -14.29
CA ILE A 172 -15.71 -6.05 -14.73
C ILE A 172 -16.75 -6.15 -13.62
N ASN A 173 -16.32 -6.48 -12.40
CA ASN A 173 -17.20 -6.60 -11.23
C ASN A 173 -17.82 -5.27 -10.77
N ARG A 174 -17.20 -4.16 -11.18
CA ARG A 174 -17.72 -2.81 -10.93
C ARG A 174 -18.70 -2.33 -12.01
N SER A 175 -18.96 -3.14 -13.01
CA SER A 175 -19.76 -2.79 -14.19
C SER A 175 -20.76 -3.87 -14.57
N ILE A 176 -21.08 -4.79 -13.66
CA ILE A 176 -21.99 -5.93 -13.94
C ILE A 176 -23.49 -5.57 -13.98
N ASN A 177 -23.86 -4.36 -13.54
CA ASN A 177 -25.23 -3.88 -13.59
C ASN A 177 -25.26 -2.36 -13.75
N VAL A 178 -26.44 -1.80 -14.05
CA VAL A 178 -26.63 -0.37 -14.33
C VAL A 178 -26.24 0.51 -13.14
N GLU A 179 -26.54 0.09 -11.92
CA GLU A 179 -26.23 0.85 -10.71
C GLU A 179 -24.70 0.99 -10.53
N LEU A 180 -23.96 -0.10 -10.68
CA LEU A 180 -22.50 -0.11 -10.59
C LEU A 180 -21.86 0.69 -11.74
N VAL A 181 -22.36 0.58 -12.96
CA VAL A 181 -21.91 1.41 -14.09
C VAL A 181 -22.10 2.88 -13.80
N ASN A 182 -23.28 3.26 -13.28
CA ASN A 182 -23.58 4.65 -12.93
C ASN A 182 -22.72 5.18 -11.77
N SER A 183 -22.25 4.33 -10.88
CA SER A 183 -21.31 4.69 -9.82
C SER A 183 -19.88 4.76 -10.33
N TYR A 184 -19.41 3.72 -11.02
CA TYR A 184 -18.02 3.59 -11.46
C TYR A 184 -17.66 4.58 -12.57
N LYS A 185 -18.49 4.74 -13.58
CA LYS A 185 -18.42 5.77 -14.67
C LYS A 185 -17.12 5.77 -15.48
N VAL A 186 -16.42 4.67 -15.55
CA VAL A 186 -15.26 4.46 -16.41
C VAL A 186 -15.42 3.16 -17.20
N GLU A 187 -14.52 2.92 -18.14
CA GLU A 187 -14.62 1.77 -19.05
C GLU A 187 -14.55 0.45 -18.26
N PRO A 188 -15.48 -0.51 -18.52
CA PRO A 188 -15.59 -1.74 -17.74
C PRO A 188 -14.42 -2.74 -17.95
N TYR A 189 -13.56 -2.47 -18.90
CA TYR A 189 -12.41 -3.30 -19.26
C TYR A 189 -11.05 -2.63 -18.97
N VAL A 190 -11.06 -1.47 -18.30
CA VAL A 190 -9.84 -0.70 -17.98
C VAL A 190 -9.68 -0.58 -16.48
N ILE A 191 -8.46 -0.83 -15.99
CA ILE A 191 -8.12 -0.58 -14.59
C ILE A 191 -8.01 0.92 -14.37
N ALA A 192 -8.86 1.46 -13.47
CA ALA A 192 -8.71 2.82 -13.00
C ALA A 192 -7.48 2.93 -12.08
N ALA A 193 -6.68 3.97 -12.27
CA ALA A 193 -5.53 4.27 -11.41
C ALA A 193 -5.96 4.57 -9.97
N ASP A 194 -7.13 5.19 -9.83
CA ASP A 194 -7.73 5.51 -8.53
C ASP A 194 -9.26 5.34 -8.56
N ILE A 195 -9.84 5.08 -7.38
CA ILE A 195 -11.29 5.01 -7.16
C ILE A 195 -11.62 5.88 -5.96
N TYR A 196 -12.64 6.72 -6.10
CA TYR A 196 -12.95 7.73 -5.10
C TYR A 196 -13.62 7.13 -3.86
N SER A 197 -13.19 7.61 -2.68
CA SER A 197 -13.91 7.46 -1.42
C SER A 197 -14.69 8.72 -1.04
N ALA A 198 -14.60 9.79 -1.84
CA ALA A 198 -15.25 11.07 -1.60
C ALA A 198 -16.77 10.89 -1.47
N GLU A 199 -17.39 11.52 -0.45
CA GLU A 199 -18.80 11.37 -0.10
C GLU A 199 -19.76 11.65 -1.27
N LYS A 200 -19.43 12.63 -2.13
CA LYS A 200 -20.26 12.98 -3.30
C LYS A 200 -20.20 11.96 -4.43
N HIS A 201 -19.13 11.16 -4.50
CA HIS A 201 -18.86 10.26 -5.62
C HIS A 201 -18.21 8.94 -5.18
N PRO A 202 -18.77 8.22 -4.18
CA PRO A 202 -18.16 7.01 -3.68
C PRO A 202 -18.14 5.91 -4.75
N GLY A 203 -17.01 5.25 -4.92
CA GLY A 203 -16.84 4.18 -5.90
C GLY A 203 -16.63 4.63 -7.34
N ARG A 204 -16.61 5.94 -7.63
CA ARG A 204 -16.31 6.46 -8.97
C ARG A 204 -14.83 6.20 -9.32
N GLY A 205 -14.59 5.64 -10.51
CA GLY A 205 -13.24 5.53 -11.08
C GLY A 205 -12.73 6.91 -11.48
N GLY A 206 -11.47 7.15 -11.21
CA GLY A 206 -10.77 8.37 -11.60
C GLY A 206 -10.05 8.20 -12.93
N TRP A 207 -8.73 8.36 -12.92
CA TRP A 207 -7.92 8.25 -14.13
C TRP A 207 -7.82 6.81 -14.63
N THR A 208 -7.93 6.63 -15.92
CA THR A 208 -7.86 5.35 -16.61
C THR A 208 -6.66 5.29 -17.58
N TRP A 209 -6.44 4.12 -18.19
CA TRP A 209 -5.36 3.89 -19.15
C TRP A 209 -3.92 4.04 -18.58
N TYR A 210 -3.78 3.97 -17.26
CA TYR A 210 -2.47 3.89 -16.63
C TYR A 210 -1.95 2.45 -16.66
N THR A 211 -0.85 2.23 -17.37
CA THR A 211 -0.29 0.89 -17.59
C THR A 211 0.30 0.27 -16.32
N GLY A 212 0.79 1.09 -15.38
CA GLY A 212 1.38 0.59 -14.13
C GLY A 212 0.39 -0.22 -13.28
N SER A 213 -0.79 0.32 -12.99
CA SER A 213 -1.82 -0.41 -12.23
C SER A 213 -2.35 -1.63 -12.98
N ALA A 214 -2.50 -1.54 -14.30
CA ALA A 214 -2.89 -2.68 -15.14
C ALA A 214 -1.86 -3.80 -15.13
N GLY A 215 -0.57 -3.47 -15.25
CA GLY A 215 0.52 -4.45 -15.20
C GLY A 215 0.60 -5.17 -13.85
N TRP A 216 0.43 -4.42 -12.74
CA TRP A 216 0.38 -5.04 -11.42
C TRP A 216 -0.88 -5.87 -11.20
N PHE A 217 -2.04 -5.41 -11.70
CA PHE A 217 -3.28 -6.20 -11.64
C PHE A 217 -3.15 -7.52 -12.40
N TYR A 218 -2.56 -7.51 -13.60
CA TYR A 218 -2.25 -8.72 -14.36
C TYR A 218 -1.32 -9.67 -13.59
N ARG A 219 -0.32 -9.12 -12.90
CA ARG A 219 0.67 -9.93 -12.16
C ARG A 219 0.08 -10.63 -10.94
N VAL A 220 -0.97 -10.10 -10.34
CA VAL A 220 -1.59 -10.67 -9.12
C VAL A 220 -2.77 -11.61 -9.43
N GLY A 221 -3.24 -11.67 -10.68
CA GLY A 221 -4.25 -12.60 -11.18
C GLY A 221 -3.64 -13.89 -11.67
#